data_eee09eb486e9f065f0b2b07f53db456f
#
_entry.id   eee09eb486e9f065f0b2b07f53db456f
#
_cell.length_a   1.000
_cell.length_b   1.000
_cell.length_c   1.000
_cell.angle_alpha   90.00
_cell.angle_beta   90.00
_cell.angle_gamma   90.00
#
_symmetry.space_group_name_H-M   'P 1'
#
loop_
_entity.id
_entity.type
_entity.pdbx_description
1 polymer ?
#
loop_
_entity_poly.entity_id
_entity_poly.type
_entity_poly.pdbx_seq_one_letter_code
_entity_poly.pdbx_strand_id
1 'polypeptide(L)'
;MNEFSSLREMSAGLDRGDFSSVELTQAHLDRIQQANAALNCFITINAESALAAAAQADEQRAQGNKSPTLGLPFAHKDIFCTQGILTTVGTKMLSNFVAPYDAIVV
;
A
#
# COMPACT_ATOMS: atom_id res chain seq x y z
N MET A 1 -10.71 14.09 2.97
CA MET A 1 -10.35 13.00 3.91
C MET A 1 -9.42 13.56 4.96
N ASN A 2 -9.73 13.36 6.22
CA ASN A 2 -8.90 13.86 7.32
C ASN A 2 -7.57 13.10 7.39
N GLU A 3 -6.56 13.75 7.95
CA GLU A 3 -5.30 13.05 8.24
C GLU A 3 -5.55 11.96 9.28
N PHE A 4 -5.09 10.75 8.98
CA PHE A 4 -5.18 9.62 9.90
C PHE A 4 -3.92 9.58 10.77
N SER A 5 -4.10 9.52 12.08
CA SER A 5 -2.99 9.49 13.03
C SER A 5 -2.56 8.09 13.41
N SER A 6 -3.39 7.07 13.15
CA SER A 6 -3.08 5.68 13.52
C SER A 6 -3.74 4.63 12.63
N LEU A 7 -3.14 3.44 12.59
CA LEU A 7 -3.72 2.27 11.92
C LEU A 7 -5.09 1.88 12.53
N ARG A 8 -5.27 2.10 13.82
CA ARG A 8 -6.53 1.81 14.50
C ARG A 8 -7.66 2.69 13.98
N GLU A 9 -7.40 3.97 13.78
CA GLU A 9 -8.39 4.91 13.22
C GLU A 9 -8.74 4.55 11.78
N MET A 10 -7.75 4.20 10.97
CA MET A 10 -7.97 3.76 9.60
C MET A 10 -8.79 2.48 9.54
N SER A 11 -8.44 1.48 10.35
CA SER A 11 -9.18 0.21 10.42
C SER A 11 -10.63 0.43 10.88
N ALA A 12 -10.83 1.24 11.92
CA ALA A 12 -12.15 1.56 12.43
C ALA A 12 -13.01 2.31 11.38
N GLY A 13 -12.41 3.23 10.64
CA GLY A 13 -13.08 3.95 9.55
C GLY A 13 -13.52 3.04 8.42
N LEU A 14 -12.68 2.08 8.03
CA LEU A 14 -13.04 1.05 7.06
C LEU A 14 -14.20 0.18 7.55
N ASP A 15 -14.19 -0.21 8.81
CA ASP A 15 -15.24 -1.04 9.41
C ASP A 15 -16.59 -0.31 9.48
N ARG A 16 -16.57 0.99 9.76
CA ARG A 16 -17.79 1.82 9.79
C ARG A 16 -18.29 2.21 8.39
N GLY A 17 -17.47 2.00 7.35
CA GLY A 17 -17.79 2.44 6.00
C GLY A 17 -17.65 3.95 5.79
N ASP A 18 -16.87 4.64 6.62
CA ASP A 18 -16.60 6.07 6.48
C ASP A 18 -15.86 6.39 5.19
N PHE A 19 -15.05 5.44 4.71
CA PHE A 19 -14.33 5.46 3.44
C PHE A 19 -14.02 4.03 3.01
N SER A 20 -13.71 3.85 1.72
CA SER A 20 -13.26 2.57 1.17
C SER A 20 -11.74 2.42 1.25
N SER A 21 -11.25 1.18 1.06
CA SER A 21 -9.81 0.94 0.94
C SER A 21 -9.22 1.64 -0.29
N VAL A 22 -9.96 1.72 -1.39
CA VAL A 22 -9.55 2.47 -2.58
C VAL A 22 -9.37 3.95 -2.26
N GLU A 23 -10.33 4.57 -1.58
CA GLU A 23 -10.26 5.99 -1.18
C GLU A 23 -9.08 6.24 -0.24
N LEU A 24 -8.89 5.37 0.74
CA LEU A 24 -7.78 5.46 1.69
C LEU A 24 -6.43 5.34 1.00
N THR A 25 -6.28 4.36 0.11
CA THR A 25 -5.06 4.15 -0.67
C THR A 25 -4.77 5.32 -1.60
N GLN A 26 -5.79 5.85 -2.28
CA GLN A 26 -5.64 7.02 -3.15
C GLN A 26 -5.17 8.25 -2.36
N ALA A 27 -5.72 8.49 -1.18
CA ALA A 27 -5.30 9.60 -0.34
C ALA A 27 -3.81 9.50 0.06
N HIS A 28 -3.33 8.30 0.38
CA HIS A 28 -1.92 8.06 0.67
C HIS A 28 -1.03 8.25 -0.57
N LEU A 29 -1.46 7.77 -1.73
CA LEU A 29 -0.73 7.96 -2.99
C LEU A 29 -0.62 9.44 -3.35
N ASP A 30 -1.68 10.21 -3.20
CA ASP A 30 -1.67 11.65 -3.46
C ASP A 30 -0.68 12.38 -2.53
N ARG A 31 -0.65 12.00 -1.27
CA ARG A 31 0.30 12.55 -0.30
C ARG A 31 1.75 12.19 -0.64
N ILE A 32 2.01 10.95 -1.03
CA ILE A 32 3.32 10.51 -1.50
C ILE A 32 3.74 11.34 -2.72
N GLN A 33 2.86 11.52 -3.68
CA GLN A 33 3.14 12.30 -4.88
C GLN A 33 3.52 13.76 -4.56
N GLN A 34 2.86 14.36 -3.59
CA GLN A 34 3.15 15.73 -3.16
C GLN A 34 4.48 15.86 -2.41
N ALA A 35 4.83 14.87 -1.59
CA ALA A 35 5.95 14.98 -0.66
C ALA A 35 7.22 14.27 -1.14
N ASN A 36 7.14 13.26 -2.01
CA ASN A 36 8.28 12.40 -2.34
C ASN A 36 9.41 13.15 -3.05
N ALA A 37 9.10 14.15 -3.87
CA ALA A 37 10.11 14.96 -4.54
C ALA A 37 11.05 15.69 -3.54
N ALA A 38 10.52 16.14 -2.42
CA ALA A 38 11.27 16.81 -1.37
C ALA A 38 11.92 15.85 -0.38
N LEU A 39 11.23 14.76 -0.02
CA LEU A 39 11.64 13.84 1.04
C LEU A 39 12.38 12.62 0.52
N ASN A 40 12.14 12.22 -0.72
CA ASN A 40 12.75 11.05 -1.36
C ASN A 40 12.60 9.77 -0.52
N CYS A 41 11.40 9.54 0.04
CA CYS A 41 11.12 8.41 0.91
C CYS A 41 10.84 7.12 0.15
N PHE A 42 10.29 7.21 -1.07
CA PHE A 42 9.88 6.08 -1.87
C PHE A 42 10.72 5.96 -3.13
N ILE A 43 11.31 4.79 -3.35
CA ILE A 43 12.05 4.46 -4.58
C ILE A 43 11.06 4.04 -5.67
N THR A 44 10.14 3.14 -5.34
CA THR A 44 9.11 2.62 -6.24
C THR A 44 7.73 2.95 -5.69
N ILE A 45 6.88 3.56 -6.52
CA ILE A 45 5.49 3.83 -6.20
C ILE A 45 4.62 2.99 -7.16
N ASN A 46 4.04 1.92 -6.62
CA ASN A 46 3.25 0.95 -7.39
C ASN A 46 1.74 1.28 -7.33
N ALA A 47 1.36 2.47 -7.74
CA ALA A 47 0.01 3.00 -7.59
C ALA A 47 -1.07 2.08 -8.18
N GLU A 48 -0.87 1.58 -9.40
CA GLU A 48 -1.86 0.73 -10.09
C GLU A 48 -2.13 -0.56 -9.32
N SER A 49 -1.09 -1.30 -8.93
CA SER A 49 -1.24 -2.54 -8.18
C SER A 49 -1.77 -2.32 -6.77
N ALA A 50 -1.40 -1.20 -6.13
CA ALA A 50 -1.92 -0.83 -4.81
C ALA A 50 -3.42 -0.56 -4.85
N LEU A 51 -3.90 0.18 -5.85
CA LEU A 51 -5.32 0.45 -6.02
C LEU A 51 -6.12 -0.82 -6.40
N ALA A 52 -5.55 -1.70 -7.21
CA ALA A 52 -6.17 -2.99 -7.53
C ALA A 52 -6.31 -3.87 -6.28
N ALA A 53 -5.27 -3.94 -5.44
CA ALA A 53 -5.33 -4.66 -4.17
C ALA A 53 -6.34 -4.04 -3.20
N ALA A 54 -6.45 -2.72 -3.17
CA ALA A 54 -7.44 -2.02 -2.36
C ALA A 54 -8.87 -2.35 -2.80
N ALA A 55 -9.13 -2.41 -4.10
CA ALA A 55 -10.44 -2.80 -4.62
C ALA A 55 -10.80 -4.25 -4.24
N GLN A 56 -9.85 -5.18 -4.31
CA GLN A 56 -10.06 -6.55 -3.85
C GLN A 56 -10.34 -6.60 -2.35
N ALA A 57 -9.68 -5.78 -1.56
CA ALA A 57 -9.94 -5.70 -0.12
C ALA A 57 -11.36 -5.18 0.18
N ASP A 58 -11.83 -4.20 -0.57
CA ASP A 58 -13.20 -3.70 -0.46
C ASP A 58 -14.23 -4.79 -0.79
N GLU A 59 -13.98 -5.58 -1.84
CA GLU A 59 -14.84 -6.72 -2.19
C GLU A 59 -14.87 -7.79 -1.08
N GLN A 60 -13.71 -8.14 -0.53
CA GLN A 60 -13.62 -9.10 0.59
C GLN A 60 -14.36 -8.59 1.82
N ARG A 61 -14.27 -7.31 2.11
CA ARG A 61 -14.99 -6.69 3.23
C ARG A 61 -16.49 -6.72 3.00
N ALA A 62 -16.95 -6.46 1.78
CA ALA A 62 -18.39 -6.59 1.40
C ALA A 62 -18.90 -8.02 1.55
N GLN A 63 -18.04 -9.03 1.40
CA GLN A 63 -18.34 -10.45 1.61
C GLN A 63 -18.31 -10.87 3.10
N GLY A 64 -18.03 -9.95 4.01
CA GLY A 64 -18.02 -10.18 5.46
C GLY A 64 -16.66 -10.48 6.08
N ASN A 65 -15.57 -10.42 5.34
CA ASN A 65 -14.22 -10.52 5.91
C ASN A 65 -13.90 -9.26 6.71
N LYS A 66 -13.62 -9.43 8.01
CA LYS A 66 -13.34 -8.34 8.95
C LYS A 66 -11.95 -8.46 9.59
N SER A 67 -10.97 -8.92 8.83
CA SER A 67 -9.58 -8.91 9.31
C SER A 67 -9.16 -7.48 9.68
N PRO A 68 -8.50 -7.27 10.83
CA PRO A 68 -8.13 -5.93 11.31
C PRO A 68 -7.20 -5.17 10.37
N THR A 69 -6.44 -5.88 9.54
CA THR A 69 -5.47 -5.28 8.61
C THR A 69 -5.96 -5.24 7.17
N LEU A 70 -7.15 -5.78 6.89
CA LEU A 70 -7.70 -5.84 5.53
C LEU A 70 -7.92 -4.42 4.97
N GLY A 71 -7.30 -4.15 3.85
CA GLY A 71 -7.47 -2.88 3.13
C GLY A 71 -6.63 -1.72 3.66
N LEU A 72 -5.76 -1.95 4.64
CA LEU A 72 -4.82 -0.94 5.11
C LEU A 72 -3.63 -0.82 4.16
N PRO A 73 -3.28 0.40 3.69
CA PRO A 73 -2.08 0.61 2.90
C PRO A 73 -0.84 0.54 3.79
N PHE A 74 0.26 0.05 3.25
CA PHE A 74 1.54 0.03 3.95
C PHE A 74 2.70 0.17 2.96
N ALA A 75 3.88 0.54 3.49
CA ALA A 75 5.10 0.66 2.71
C ALA A 75 6.06 -0.48 3.07
N HIS A 76 6.57 -1.16 2.06
CA HIS A 76 7.64 -2.14 2.23
C HIS A 76 9.00 -1.48 2.13
N LYS A 77 9.93 -1.91 2.96
CA LYS A 77 11.33 -1.64 2.74
C LYS A 77 11.81 -2.34 1.46
N ASP A 78 12.59 -1.65 0.64
CA ASP A 78 13.02 -2.10 -0.68
C ASP A 78 14.08 -3.22 -0.65
N ILE A 79 14.07 -4.04 0.39
CA ILE A 79 14.81 -5.29 0.49
C ILE A 79 13.89 -6.51 0.50
N PHE A 80 12.60 -6.31 0.74
CA PHE A 80 11.63 -7.40 0.77
C PHE A 80 11.05 -7.62 -0.62
N CYS A 81 11.34 -8.77 -1.21
CA CYS A 81 10.76 -9.14 -2.50
C CYS A 81 9.24 -9.20 -2.41
N THR A 82 8.57 -8.53 -3.33
CA THR A 82 7.13 -8.60 -3.51
C THR A 82 6.88 -9.02 -4.96
N GLN A 83 6.21 -10.14 -5.16
CA GLN A 83 6.02 -10.71 -6.48
C GLN A 83 5.41 -9.70 -7.46
N GLY A 84 6.05 -9.56 -8.61
CA GLY A 84 5.61 -8.63 -9.65
C GLY A 84 5.95 -7.17 -9.43
N ILE A 85 6.64 -6.84 -8.34
CA ILE A 85 7.02 -5.47 -7.99
C ILE A 85 8.53 -5.31 -8.02
N LEU A 86 9.00 -4.17 -8.55
CA LEU A 86 10.41 -3.80 -8.60
C LEU A 86 10.99 -3.73 -7.17
N THR A 87 12.06 -4.49 -6.94
CA THR A 87 12.77 -4.55 -5.65
C THR A 87 14.25 -4.31 -5.92
N THR A 88 14.77 -3.14 -5.54
CA THR A 88 16.10 -2.70 -5.99
C THR A 88 17.19 -2.84 -4.94
N VAL A 89 16.83 -3.02 -3.67
CA VAL A 89 17.76 -3.02 -2.53
C VAL A 89 18.64 -1.74 -2.51
N GLY A 90 18.15 -0.67 -3.15
CA GLY A 90 18.86 0.60 -3.29
C GLY A 90 20.09 0.55 -4.19
N THR A 91 20.26 -0.49 -5.01
CA THR A 91 21.41 -0.64 -5.90
C THR A 91 21.03 -0.52 -7.38
N LYS A 92 21.89 0.12 -8.16
CA LYS A 92 21.73 0.20 -9.62
C LYS A 92 21.76 -1.19 -10.29
N MET A 93 22.46 -2.14 -9.70
CA MET A 93 22.56 -3.50 -10.21
C MET A 93 21.18 -4.19 -10.30
N LEU A 94 20.27 -3.89 -9.38
CA LEU A 94 18.91 -4.43 -9.33
C LEU A 94 17.85 -3.41 -9.79
N SER A 95 18.23 -2.37 -10.51
CA SER A 95 17.31 -1.30 -10.94
C SER A 95 16.18 -1.76 -11.84
N ASN A 96 16.28 -2.96 -12.41
CA ASN A 96 15.26 -3.59 -13.26
C ASN A 96 14.81 -4.96 -12.71
N PHE A 97 15.10 -5.27 -11.45
CA PHE A 97 14.75 -6.56 -10.86
C PHE A 97 13.31 -6.54 -10.37
N VAL A 98 12.42 -7.17 -11.13
CA VAL A 98 11.04 -7.43 -10.71
C VAL A 98 11.02 -8.78 -10.00
N ALA A 99 10.64 -8.78 -8.72
CA ALA A 99 10.71 -9.96 -7.89
C ALA A 99 9.79 -11.07 -8.40
N PRO A 100 10.28 -12.32 -8.56
CA PRO A 100 9.48 -13.44 -9.04
C PRO A 100 8.71 -14.16 -7.92
N TYR A 101 8.90 -13.76 -6.66
CA TYR A 101 8.28 -14.38 -5.49
C TYR A 101 8.11 -13.35 -4.37
N ASP A 102 7.29 -13.69 -3.39
CA ASP A 102 7.14 -12.92 -2.16
C ASP A 102 8.16 -13.36 -1.10
N ALA A 103 8.71 -12.40 -0.38
CA ALA A 103 9.44 -12.71 0.85
C ALA A 103 8.47 -13.27 1.91
N ILE A 104 9.00 -14.02 2.89
CA ILE A 104 8.19 -14.65 3.94
C ILE A 104 7.35 -13.63 4.71
N VAL A 105 7.83 -12.39 4.84
CA VAL A 105 7.13 -11.32 5.58
C VAL A 105 6.01 -10.66 4.77
N VAL A 106 5.90 -10.93 3.49
CA VAL A 106 4.88 -10.42 2.59
C VAL A 106 3.70 -11.38 2.54
#